data_dfc18c40a770ed32bcc6de057fdac797
#
_entry.id   dfc18c40a770ed32bcc6de057fdac797
#
_cell.length_a   1.000
_cell.length_b   1.000
_cell.length_c   1.000
_cell.angle_alpha   90.00
_cell.angle_beta   90.00
_cell.angle_gamma   90.00
#
_symmetry.space_group_name_H-M   'P 1'
#
loop_
_entity.id
_entity.type
_entity.pdbx_description
1 polymer ?
#
loop_
_entity_poly.entity_id
_entity_poly.type
_entity_poly.pdbx_seq_one_letter_code
_entity_poly.pdbx_strand_id
1 'polypeptide(L)'
;MANHFYAYISRMRCVKRWALMRNTEEENIQEHSHMVAVLAHALALIRTRVFGLPTDANAVAVAALYHDATEILTGDMPTPIKYYNPEIRDAYRKVEAVASDKLLSMLPDKLRADYEPIIKIEDETTKKLVKAADKLSAYIKCVEELKAGNMEFKKAAEQTRRALSEMHMPELDYFMVNCMESFSMTLDELE
;
A
#
# COMPACT_ATOMS: atom_id res chain seq x y z
N MET A 1 -29.68 -5.16 -12.94
CA MET A 1 -28.34 -5.50 -13.44
C MET A 1 -27.51 -6.04 -12.27
N ALA A 2 -26.65 -7.04 -12.50
CA ALA A 2 -25.80 -7.56 -11.45
C ALA A 2 -24.67 -6.55 -11.15
N ASN A 3 -24.39 -6.34 -9.86
CA ASN A 3 -23.30 -5.47 -9.40
C ASN A 3 -22.04 -6.31 -9.22
N HIS A 4 -20.99 -5.98 -9.95
CA HIS A 4 -19.81 -6.83 -10.06
C HIS A 4 -18.63 -6.38 -9.19
N PHE A 5 -18.74 -5.26 -8.47
CA PHE A 5 -17.65 -4.65 -7.70
C PHE A 5 -16.95 -5.64 -6.77
N TYR A 6 -17.71 -6.30 -5.89
CA TYR A 6 -17.10 -7.21 -4.90
C TYR A 6 -16.48 -8.45 -5.54
N ALA A 7 -17.02 -8.92 -6.66
CA ALA A 7 -16.42 -10.01 -7.44
C ALA A 7 -15.09 -9.58 -8.09
N TYR A 8 -14.97 -8.31 -8.50
CA TYR A 8 -13.70 -7.75 -8.94
C TYR A 8 -12.72 -7.60 -7.80
N ILE A 9 -13.12 -6.99 -6.68
CA ILE A 9 -12.25 -6.84 -5.49
C ILE A 9 -11.68 -8.20 -5.06
N SER A 10 -12.48 -9.26 -5.07
CA SER A 10 -11.97 -10.61 -4.74
C SER A 10 -10.84 -11.11 -5.66
N ARG A 11 -10.61 -10.47 -6.82
CA ARG A 11 -9.54 -10.80 -7.75
C ARG A 11 -8.20 -10.11 -7.43
N MET A 12 -8.16 -9.23 -6.43
CA MET A 12 -6.89 -8.67 -5.93
C MET A 12 -5.86 -9.78 -5.63
N ARG A 13 -6.32 -10.93 -5.12
CA ARG A 13 -5.48 -12.11 -4.88
C ARG A 13 -4.84 -12.73 -6.14
N CYS A 14 -5.33 -12.38 -7.34
CA CYS A 14 -4.80 -12.91 -8.61
C CYS A 14 -3.71 -12.03 -9.22
N VAL A 15 -3.49 -10.82 -8.69
CA VAL A 15 -2.48 -9.89 -9.18
C VAL A 15 -1.25 -10.01 -8.29
N LYS A 16 -0.16 -10.50 -8.88
CA LYS A 16 1.11 -10.73 -8.16
C LYS A 16 1.93 -9.45 -8.14
N ARG A 17 2.56 -9.20 -7.00
CA ARG A 17 3.55 -8.13 -6.81
C ARG A 17 4.96 -8.69 -7.03
N TRP A 18 5.93 -7.80 -7.23
CA TRP A 18 7.33 -8.18 -7.43
C TRP A 18 7.56 -9.16 -8.59
N ALA A 19 6.72 -9.12 -9.62
CA ALA A 19 6.68 -10.11 -10.70
C ALA A 19 8.00 -10.24 -11.50
N LEU A 20 8.89 -9.24 -11.44
CA LEU A 20 10.21 -9.26 -12.08
C LEU A 20 11.33 -9.76 -11.16
N MET A 21 11.03 -10.04 -9.89
CA MET A 21 12.01 -10.49 -8.89
C MET A 21 11.76 -11.95 -8.49
N ARG A 22 12.83 -12.65 -8.15
CA ARG A 22 12.72 -14.00 -7.58
C ARG A 22 12.38 -13.87 -6.12
N ASN A 23 11.16 -14.23 -5.75
CA ASN A 23 10.66 -14.19 -4.39
C ASN A 23 10.88 -15.54 -3.70
N THR A 24 11.21 -15.55 -2.40
CA THR A 24 11.12 -16.74 -1.55
C THR A 24 9.66 -17.01 -1.18
N GLU A 25 8.89 -15.95 -0.95
CA GLU A 25 7.46 -15.96 -0.67
C GLU A 25 6.73 -15.07 -1.68
N GLU A 26 5.73 -15.62 -2.39
CA GLU A 26 4.92 -14.83 -3.31
C GLU A 26 4.00 -13.87 -2.55
N GLU A 27 3.87 -12.64 -3.03
CA GLU A 27 2.94 -11.64 -2.51
C GLU A 27 1.95 -11.23 -3.62
N ASN A 28 0.68 -11.09 -3.28
CA ASN A 28 -0.35 -10.51 -4.16
C ASN A 28 -0.87 -9.20 -3.58
N ILE A 29 -1.59 -8.41 -4.41
CA ILE A 29 -2.06 -7.09 -3.98
C ILE A 29 -3.10 -7.15 -2.86
N GLN A 30 -3.79 -8.28 -2.61
CA GLN A 30 -4.72 -8.42 -1.50
C GLN A 30 -3.99 -8.55 -0.17
N GLU A 31 -2.97 -9.41 -0.09
CA GLU A 31 -2.12 -9.57 1.10
C GLU A 31 -1.39 -8.28 1.42
N HIS A 32 -0.80 -7.65 0.39
CA HIS A 32 -0.19 -6.34 0.51
C HIS A 32 -1.16 -5.28 1.04
N SER A 33 -2.34 -5.13 0.43
CA SER A 33 -3.32 -4.12 0.86
C SER A 33 -3.83 -4.36 2.28
N HIS A 34 -3.92 -5.62 2.72
CA HIS A 34 -4.22 -5.93 4.12
C HIS A 34 -3.11 -5.41 5.05
N MET A 35 -1.83 -5.73 4.74
CA MET A 35 -0.71 -5.24 5.55
C MET A 35 -0.62 -3.71 5.52
N VAL A 36 -0.81 -3.09 4.36
CA VAL A 36 -0.85 -1.62 4.24
C VAL A 36 -1.95 -1.02 5.10
N ALA A 37 -3.13 -1.64 5.19
CA ALA A 37 -4.21 -1.14 6.04
C ALA A 37 -3.85 -1.23 7.54
N VAL A 38 -3.21 -2.32 7.98
CA VAL A 38 -2.71 -2.47 9.37
C VAL A 38 -1.68 -1.39 9.69
N LEU A 39 -0.71 -1.17 8.79
CA LEU A 39 0.34 -0.17 8.97
C LEU A 39 -0.20 1.26 8.92
N ALA A 40 -1.10 1.55 7.99
CA ALA A 40 -1.73 2.87 7.87
C ALA A 40 -2.56 3.21 9.11
N HIS A 41 -3.30 2.24 9.65
CA HIS A 41 -4.01 2.39 10.92
C HIS A 41 -3.03 2.69 12.07
N ALA A 42 -1.92 1.93 12.18
CA ALA A 42 -0.91 2.14 13.19
C ALA A 42 -0.28 3.54 13.10
N LEU A 43 0.12 3.98 11.89
CA LEU A 43 0.67 5.32 11.67
C LEU A 43 -0.33 6.41 12.05
N ALA A 44 -1.61 6.27 11.72
CA ALA A 44 -2.66 7.22 12.08
C ALA A 44 -2.90 7.29 13.60
N LEU A 45 -2.81 6.14 14.31
CA LEU A 45 -2.88 6.10 15.76
C LEU A 45 -1.66 6.74 16.42
N ILE A 46 -0.45 6.45 15.94
CA ILE A 46 0.79 7.09 16.41
C ILE A 46 0.69 8.61 16.22
N ARG A 47 0.28 9.05 15.02
CA ARG A 47 0.06 10.46 14.69
C ARG A 47 -0.86 11.14 15.70
N THR A 48 -1.97 10.49 16.04
CA THR A 48 -2.97 11.05 16.98
C THR A 48 -2.51 10.95 18.43
N ARG A 49 -2.02 9.79 18.89
CA ARG A 49 -1.76 9.51 20.30
C ARG A 49 -0.39 9.99 20.79
N VAL A 50 0.62 9.91 19.92
CA VAL A 50 2.00 10.33 20.29
C VAL A 50 2.25 11.79 19.93
N PHE A 51 1.77 12.23 18.75
CA PHE A 51 2.06 13.59 18.26
C PHE A 51 0.90 14.57 18.39
N GLY A 52 -0.28 14.16 18.89
CA GLY A 52 -1.42 15.04 19.13
C GLY A 52 -2.05 15.60 17.84
N LEU A 53 -1.84 14.97 16.70
CA LEU A 53 -2.36 15.38 15.38
C LEU A 53 -3.61 14.55 15.03
N PRO A 54 -4.84 15.05 15.24
CA PRO A 54 -6.06 14.28 15.06
C PRO A 54 -6.19 13.67 13.66
N THR A 55 -6.48 12.38 13.61
CA THR A 55 -6.64 11.63 12.36
C THR A 55 -7.63 10.50 12.59
N ASP A 56 -8.56 10.29 11.66
CA ASP A 56 -9.46 9.14 11.68
C ASP A 56 -8.71 7.89 11.19
N ALA A 57 -8.18 7.13 12.14
CA ALA A 57 -7.41 5.92 11.84
C ALA A 57 -8.23 4.86 11.12
N ASN A 58 -9.54 4.76 11.39
CA ASN A 58 -10.41 3.79 10.73
C ASN A 58 -10.64 4.17 9.27
N ALA A 59 -10.88 5.45 8.98
CA ALA A 59 -11.03 5.93 7.61
C ALA A 59 -9.74 5.71 6.80
N VAL A 60 -8.57 5.99 7.40
CA VAL A 60 -7.26 5.74 6.78
C VAL A 60 -7.06 4.26 6.48
N ALA A 61 -7.38 3.36 7.42
CA ALA A 61 -7.26 1.92 7.22
C ALA A 61 -8.20 1.41 6.11
N VAL A 62 -9.45 1.89 6.07
CA VAL A 62 -10.39 1.52 5.01
C VAL A 62 -9.90 2.00 3.65
N ALA A 63 -9.40 3.23 3.53
CA ALA A 63 -8.83 3.73 2.28
C ALA A 63 -7.63 2.87 1.83
N ALA A 64 -6.77 2.46 2.77
CA ALA A 64 -5.63 1.61 2.50
C ALA A 64 -6.00 0.21 1.98
N LEU A 65 -7.12 -0.38 2.42
CA LEU A 65 -7.62 -1.67 1.89
C LEU A 65 -7.89 -1.63 0.38
N TYR A 66 -8.24 -0.48 -0.16
CA TYR A 66 -8.64 -0.30 -1.56
C TYR A 66 -7.61 0.46 -2.41
N HIS A 67 -6.46 0.86 -1.84
CA HIS A 67 -5.52 1.77 -2.50
C HIS A 67 -4.99 1.22 -3.84
N ASP A 68 -4.78 -0.10 -3.94
CA ASP A 68 -4.34 -0.80 -5.15
C ASP A 68 -5.49 -1.52 -5.90
N ALA A 69 -6.76 -1.24 -5.56
CA ALA A 69 -7.90 -1.92 -6.19
C ALA A 69 -7.95 -1.73 -7.72
N THR A 70 -7.44 -0.61 -8.24
CA THR A 70 -7.36 -0.34 -9.67
C THR A 70 -6.43 -1.30 -10.40
N GLU A 71 -5.45 -1.88 -9.72
CA GLU A 71 -4.49 -2.81 -10.28
C GLU A 71 -5.12 -4.16 -10.70
N ILE A 72 -6.34 -4.46 -10.25
CA ILE A 72 -7.14 -5.57 -10.79
C ILE A 72 -7.33 -5.43 -12.32
N LEU A 73 -7.42 -4.19 -12.80
CA LEU A 73 -7.65 -3.85 -14.21
C LEU A 73 -6.36 -3.51 -14.97
N THR A 74 -5.39 -2.90 -14.28
CA THR A 74 -4.13 -2.40 -14.89
C THR A 74 -2.96 -3.37 -14.72
N GLY A 75 -3.04 -4.30 -13.77
CA GLY A 75 -1.88 -5.04 -13.26
C GLY A 75 -1.00 -4.19 -12.34
N ASP A 76 -0.19 -4.84 -11.51
CA ASP A 76 0.86 -4.17 -10.74
C ASP A 76 1.99 -3.76 -11.69
N MET A 77 2.20 -2.45 -11.84
CA MET A 77 3.26 -1.92 -12.69
C MET A 77 4.54 -1.73 -11.88
N PRO A 78 5.66 -2.37 -12.29
CA PRO A 78 6.92 -2.20 -11.59
C PRO A 78 7.33 -0.73 -11.44
N THR A 79 7.66 -0.33 -10.22
CA THR A 79 8.03 1.05 -9.85
C THR A 79 9.05 1.70 -10.80
N PRO A 80 10.11 1.01 -11.30
CA PRO A 80 11.05 1.60 -12.24
C PRO A 80 10.42 2.00 -13.58
N ILE A 81 9.33 1.32 -14.00
CA ILE A 81 8.62 1.64 -15.24
C ILE A 81 7.62 2.76 -14.96
N LYS A 82 6.86 2.68 -13.86
CA LYS A 82 5.85 3.68 -13.47
C LYS A 82 6.42 5.10 -13.35
N TYR A 83 7.68 5.21 -12.93
CA TYR A 83 8.38 6.49 -12.73
C TYR A 83 9.53 6.73 -13.70
N TYR A 84 9.58 6.04 -14.84
CA TYR A 84 10.68 6.14 -15.81
C TYR A 84 10.83 7.56 -16.36
N ASN A 85 9.73 8.21 -16.70
CA ASN A 85 9.68 9.61 -17.11
C ASN A 85 8.33 10.26 -16.76
N PRO A 86 8.22 11.61 -16.82
CA PRO A 86 6.95 12.30 -16.54
C PRO A 86 5.79 11.87 -17.46
N GLU A 87 6.06 11.62 -18.73
CA GLU A 87 5.02 11.26 -19.72
C GLU A 87 4.38 9.90 -19.38
N ILE A 88 5.19 8.88 -19.07
CA ILE A 88 4.70 7.55 -18.65
C ILE A 88 3.92 7.66 -17.35
N ARG A 89 4.45 8.39 -16.37
CA ARG A 89 3.77 8.62 -15.09
C ARG A 89 2.40 9.25 -15.29
N ASP A 90 2.31 10.30 -16.11
CA ASP A 90 1.07 11.04 -16.33
C ASP A 90 0.07 10.26 -17.19
N ALA A 91 0.56 9.47 -18.16
CA ALA A 91 -0.27 8.52 -18.91
C ALA A 91 -0.84 7.43 -17.98
N TYR A 92 -0.02 6.87 -17.08
CA TYR A 92 -0.46 5.85 -16.14
C TYR A 92 -1.51 6.37 -15.15
N ARG A 93 -1.35 7.60 -14.64
CA ARG A 93 -2.38 8.25 -13.81
C ARG A 93 -3.74 8.36 -14.50
N LYS A 94 -3.75 8.61 -15.81
CA LYS A 94 -5.01 8.64 -16.58
C LYS A 94 -5.62 7.24 -16.67
N VAL A 95 -4.81 6.20 -16.82
CA VAL A 95 -5.27 4.81 -16.82
C VAL A 95 -5.84 4.43 -15.45
N GLU A 96 -5.15 4.78 -14.35
CA GLU A 96 -5.64 4.58 -12.99
C GLU A 96 -6.98 5.29 -12.74
N ALA A 97 -7.14 6.51 -13.24
CA ALA A 97 -8.42 7.25 -13.12
C ALA A 97 -9.56 6.53 -13.85
N VAL A 98 -9.33 6.06 -15.08
CA VAL A 98 -10.32 5.28 -15.83
C VAL A 98 -10.65 3.97 -15.13
N ALA A 99 -9.66 3.29 -14.54
CA ALA A 99 -9.86 2.07 -13.78
C ALA A 99 -10.70 2.34 -12.50
N SER A 100 -10.44 3.44 -11.79
CA SER A 100 -11.24 3.88 -10.63
C SER A 100 -12.71 4.10 -11.01
N ASP A 101 -12.96 4.86 -12.08
CA ASP A 101 -14.32 5.13 -12.57
C ASP A 101 -15.02 3.82 -12.98
N LYS A 102 -14.29 2.91 -13.60
CA LYS A 102 -14.81 1.59 -13.98
C LYS A 102 -15.22 0.76 -12.76
N LEU A 103 -14.38 0.69 -11.72
CA LEU A 103 -14.70 -0.01 -10.47
C LEU A 103 -15.93 0.61 -9.80
N LEU A 104 -15.96 1.92 -9.64
CA LEU A 104 -17.11 2.64 -9.06
C LEU A 104 -18.41 2.40 -9.85
N SER A 105 -18.34 2.29 -11.18
CA SER A 105 -19.51 2.00 -12.02
C SER A 105 -20.11 0.61 -11.81
N MET A 106 -19.37 -0.30 -11.18
CA MET A 106 -19.83 -1.67 -10.87
C MET A 106 -20.57 -1.77 -9.52
N LEU A 107 -20.58 -0.68 -8.74
CA LEU A 107 -21.32 -0.60 -7.49
C LEU A 107 -22.81 -0.31 -7.75
N PRO A 108 -23.69 -0.72 -6.81
CA PRO A 108 -25.05 -0.17 -6.74
C PRO A 108 -24.99 1.37 -6.64
N ASP A 109 -25.87 2.07 -7.35
CA ASP A 109 -25.87 3.54 -7.36
C ASP A 109 -25.93 4.16 -5.96
N LYS A 110 -26.68 3.50 -5.05
CA LYS A 110 -26.82 3.96 -3.65
C LYS A 110 -25.54 3.90 -2.81
N LEU A 111 -24.55 3.10 -3.22
CA LEU A 111 -23.28 2.93 -2.50
C LEU A 111 -22.13 3.71 -3.13
N ARG A 112 -22.30 4.20 -4.37
CA ARG A 112 -21.21 4.80 -5.13
C ARG A 112 -20.61 6.03 -4.43
N ALA A 113 -21.46 6.88 -3.87
CA ALA A 113 -21.03 8.09 -3.17
C ALA A 113 -20.19 7.79 -1.91
N ASP A 114 -20.47 6.66 -1.23
CA ASP A 114 -19.70 6.25 -0.04
C ASP A 114 -18.34 5.65 -0.40
N TYR A 115 -18.24 4.98 -1.57
CA TYR A 115 -17.01 4.36 -2.03
C TYR A 115 -16.08 5.30 -2.80
N GLU A 116 -16.61 6.37 -3.38
CA GLU A 116 -15.80 7.31 -4.18
C GLU A 116 -14.62 7.90 -3.39
N PRO A 117 -14.79 8.44 -2.16
CA PRO A 117 -13.66 8.96 -1.38
C PRO A 117 -12.70 7.88 -0.89
N ILE A 118 -13.12 6.61 -0.86
CA ILE A 118 -12.27 5.48 -0.49
C ILE A 118 -11.38 5.07 -1.67
N ILE A 119 -11.94 4.98 -2.87
CA ILE A 119 -11.22 4.58 -4.10
C ILE A 119 -10.38 5.75 -4.65
N LYS A 120 -10.92 6.98 -4.59
CA LYS A 120 -10.25 8.21 -5.02
C LYS A 120 -9.88 9.04 -3.80
N ILE A 121 -8.85 8.62 -3.06
CA ILE A 121 -8.43 9.31 -1.84
C ILE A 121 -8.11 10.77 -2.15
N GLU A 122 -8.92 11.72 -1.67
CA GLU A 122 -8.74 13.16 -1.87
C GLU A 122 -8.07 13.83 -0.67
N ASP A 123 -8.34 13.34 0.55
CA ASP A 123 -7.71 13.89 1.76
C ASP A 123 -6.19 13.70 1.74
N GLU A 124 -5.45 14.79 1.78
CA GLU A 124 -3.99 14.78 1.67
C GLU A 124 -3.29 14.09 2.86
N THR A 125 -3.89 14.12 4.04
CA THR A 125 -3.35 13.42 5.22
C THR A 125 -3.50 11.91 5.05
N THR A 126 -4.70 11.45 4.71
CA THR A 126 -4.97 10.04 4.39
C THR A 126 -4.07 9.55 3.26
N LYS A 127 -3.96 10.32 2.18
CA LYS A 127 -3.10 9.99 1.04
C LYS A 127 -1.63 9.82 1.45
N LYS A 128 -1.11 10.72 2.29
CA LYS A 128 0.27 10.62 2.80
C LYS A 128 0.47 9.41 3.70
N LEU A 129 -0.48 9.12 4.59
CA LEU A 129 -0.40 7.98 5.50
C LEU A 129 -0.48 6.65 4.74
N VAL A 130 -1.42 6.52 3.79
CA VAL A 130 -1.52 5.32 2.94
C VAL A 130 -0.25 5.13 2.12
N LYS A 131 0.30 6.19 1.52
CA LYS A 131 1.56 6.12 0.76
C LYS A 131 2.76 5.75 1.64
N ALA A 132 2.79 6.22 2.88
CA ALA A 132 3.84 5.84 3.83
C ALA A 132 3.72 4.36 4.21
N ALA A 133 2.52 3.89 4.49
CA ALA A 133 2.22 2.50 4.83
C ALA A 133 2.51 1.54 3.66
N ASP A 134 2.17 1.92 2.42
CA ASP A 134 2.52 1.17 1.20
C ASP A 134 4.04 0.97 1.09
N LYS A 135 4.80 2.06 1.20
CA LYS A 135 6.28 1.98 1.18
C LYS A 135 6.84 1.19 2.36
N LEU A 136 6.24 1.31 3.53
CA LEU A 136 6.65 0.56 4.72
C LEU A 136 6.38 -0.94 4.55
N SER A 137 5.23 -1.33 4.00
CA SER A 137 4.93 -2.72 3.64
C SER A 137 5.94 -3.28 2.62
N ALA A 138 6.25 -2.51 1.58
CA ALA A 138 7.28 -2.89 0.61
C ALA A 138 8.68 -3.04 1.24
N TYR A 139 9.02 -2.20 2.23
CA TYR A 139 10.27 -2.32 2.97
C TYR A 139 10.29 -3.55 3.87
N ILE A 140 9.20 -3.86 4.57
CA ILE A 140 9.04 -5.07 5.39
C ILE A 140 9.26 -6.31 4.52
N LYS A 141 8.61 -6.39 3.36
CA LYS A 141 8.84 -7.49 2.40
C LYS A 141 10.32 -7.63 2.04
N CYS A 142 11.02 -6.53 1.79
CA CYS A 142 12.46 -6.59 1.51
C CYS A 142 13.28 -7.12 2.70
N VAL A 143 12.93 -6.74 3.94
CA VAL A 143 13.58 -7.22 5.17
C VAL A 143 13.39 -8.73 5.34
N GLU A 144 12.16 -9.22 5.13
CA GLU A 144 11.82 -10.64 5.22
C GLU A 144 12.57 -11.48 4.18
N GLU A 145 12.62 -11.02 2.93
CA GLU A 145 13.38 -11.68 1.86
C GLU A 145 14.88 -11.73 2.15
N LEU A 146 15.46 -10.63 2.65
CA LEU A 146 16.86 -10.60 3.05
C LEU A 146 17.14 -11.54 4.23
N LYS A 147 16.24 -11.62 5.21
CA LYS A 147 16.31 -12.59 6.33
C LYS A 147 16.29 -14.03 5.81
N ALA A 148 15.50 -14.31 4.78
CA ALA A 148 15.47 -15.60 4.09
C ALA A 148 16.72 -15.87 3.24
N GLY A 149 17.70 -14.93 3.19
CA GLY A 149 18.93 -15.04 2.39
C GLY A 149 18.80 -14.58 0.95
N ASN A 150 17.67 -14.03 0.55
CA ASN A 150 17.43 -13.57 -0.82
C ASN A 150 18.06 -12.18 -1.06
N MET A 151 19.31 -12.18 -1.49
CA MET A 151 20.08 -10.96 -1.73
C MET A 151 19.61 -10.13 -2.93
N GLU A 152 18.68 -10.66 -3.75
CA GLU A 152 18.08 -9.91 -4.87
C GLU A 152 17.33 -8.67 -4.37
N PHE A 153 16.78 -8.71 -3.15
CA PHE A 153 16.07 -7.60 -2.53
C PHE A 153 16.95 -6.52 -1.88
N LYS A 154 18.29 -6.68 -1.84
CA LYS A 154 19.18 -5.75 -1.16
C LYS A 154 19.05 -4.31 -1.66
N LYS A 155 19.09 -4.11 -2.98
CA LYS A 155 18.98 -2.78 -3.59
C LYS A 155 17.60 -2.17 -3.38
N ALA A 156 16.54 -2.98 -3.47
CA ALA A 156 15.18 -2.55 -3.22
C ALA A 156 15.00 -2.09 -1.76
N ALA A 157 15.55 -2.85 -0.79
CA ALA A 157 15.55 -2.47 0.63
C ALA A 157 16.22 -1.12 0.86
N GLU A 158 17.43 -0.91 0.31
CA GLU A 158 18.17 0.36 0.45
C GLU A 158 17.40 1.55 -0.13
N GLN A 159 16.83 1.38 -1.33
CA GLN A 159 16.06 2.43 -2.02
C GLN A 159 14.77 2.77 -1.27
N THR A 160 14.03 1.73 -0.82
CA THR A 160 12.76 1.93 -0.11
C THR A 160 13.00 2.56 1.26
N ARG A 161 14.05 2.13 2.00
CA ARG A 161 14.44 2.75 3.27
C ARG A 161 14.77 4.24 3.11
N ARG A 162 15.52 4.60 2.06
CA ARG A 162 15.82 6.00 1.74
C ARG A 162 14.53 6.78 1.45
N ALA A 163 13.65 6.23 0.61
CA ALA A 163 12.39 6.87 0.28
C ALA A 163 11.47 7.08 1.50
N LEU A 164 11.50 6.16 2.49
CA LEU A 164 10.79 6.32 3.77
C LEU A 164 11.38 7.48 4.59
N SER A 165 12.71 7.56 4.72
CA SER A 165 13.36 8.65 5.47
C SER A 165 13.12 10.03 4.85
N GLU A 166 13.00 10.12 3.52
CA GLU A 166 12.72 11.35 2.78
C GLU A 166 11.27 11.83 2.90
N MET A 167 10.37 11.02 3.48
CA MET A 167 8.97 11.43 3.71
C MET A 167 8.82 12.42 4.88
N HIS A 168 9.79 12.48 5.80
CA HIS A 168 9.82 13.39 6.95
C HIS A 168 8.51 13.38 7.75
N MET A 169 8.03 12.18 8.12
CA MET A 169 6.80 11.97 8.87
C MET A 169 7.14 11.46 10.27
N PRO A 170 6.84 12.21 11.35
CA PRO A 170 7.23 11.81 12.70
C PRO A 170 6.59 10.50 13.16
N GLU A 171 5.36 10.20 12.73
CA GLU A 171 4.69 8.92 12.98
C GLU A 171 5.39 7.73 12.32
N LEU A 172 5.95 7.95 11.12
CA LEU A 172 6.73 6.94 10.41
C LEU A 172 8.09 6.73 11.09
N ASP A 173 8.79 7.81 11.46
CA ASP A 173 10.06 7.74 12.17
C ASP A 173 9.89 7.02 13.52
N TYR A 174 8.79 7.30 14.25
CA TYR A 174 8.44 6.58 15.47
C TYR A 174 8.27 5.08 15.22
N PHE A 175 7.53 4.69 14.18
CA PHE A 175 7.33 3.28 13.83
C PHE A 175 8.65 2.59 13.47
N MET A 176 9.49 3.24 12.67
CA MET A 176 10.79 2.72 12.26
C MET A 176 11.71 2.44 13.44
N VAL A 177 11.69 3.29 14.47
CA VAL A 177 12.54 3.14 15.65
C VAL A 177 12.00 2.08 16.61
N ASN A 178 10.67 2.01 16.80
CA ASN A 178 10.08 1.22 17.89
C ASN A 178 9.50 -0.14 17.45
N CYS A 179 9.22 -0.32 16.15
CA CYS A 179 8.50 -1.51 15.67
C CYS A 179 9.27 -2.28 14.59
N MET A 180 10.20 -1.63 13.85
CA MET A 180 10.76 -2.23 12.64
C MET A 180 11.70 -3.41 12.94
N GLU A 181 12.37 -3.42 14.07
CA GLU A 181 13.31 -4.49 14.45
C GLU A 181 12.62 -5.85 14.53
N SER A 182 11.40 -5.89 15.03
CA SER A 182 10.60 -7.12 15.19
C SER A 182 10.37 -7.90 13.89
N PHE A 183 10.37 -7.24 12.73
CA PHE A 183 10.21 -7.92 11.44
C PHE A 183 11.46 -8.74 11.00
N SER A 184 12.58 -8.55 11.68
CA SER A 184 13.79 -9.38 11.50
C SER A 184 13.90 -10.52 12.52
N MET A 185 13.01 -10.58 13.52
CA MET A 185 13.02 -11.60 14.58
C MET A 185 12.32 -12.89 14.14
N THR A 186 12.70 -14.01 14.75
CA THR A 186 11.97 -15.27 14.65
C THR A 186 10.74 -15.24 15.55
N LEU A 187 9.81 -16.19 15.38
CA LEU A 187 8.62 -16.26 16.23
C LEU A 187 8.99 -16.39 17.73
N ASP A 188 10.02 -17.19 18.05
CA ASP A 188 10.47 -17.42 19.42
C ASP A 188 11.14 -16.16 20.05
N GLU A 189 11.61 -15.22 19.23
CA GLU A 189 12.19 -13.94 19.68
C GLU A 189 11.14 -12.83 19.86
N LEU A 190 9.91 -13.08 19.44
CA LEU A 190 8.80 -12.12 19.58
C LEU A 190 8.03 -12.26 20.91
N GLU A 191 8.44 -13.18 21.80
CA GLU A 191 7.84 -13.42 23.13
C GLU A 191 8.26 -12.37 24.17
#